data_54741a6cd886b6c78fcbe6ebb6c8c5cd
#
_entry.id   54741a6cd886b6c78fcbe6ebb6c8c5cd
#
_cell.length_a   1.000
_cell.length_b   1.000
_cell.length_c   1.000
_cell.angle_alpha   90.00
_cell.angle_beta   90.00
_cell.angle_gamma   90.00
#
_symmetry.space_group_name_H-M   'P 1'
#
loop_
_entity.id
_entity.type
_entity.pdbx_description
1 polymer ?
#
loop_
_entity_poly.entity_id
_entity_poly.type
_entity_poly.pdbx_seq_one_letter_code
_entity_poly.pdbx_strand_id
1 'polypeptide(L)'
;MSADWVMMLPSSVFTRIKVKMPKELKSGNTTIKLTSSNFSTVGSSNTSAVFPFIYVQSLSATEQGRDLEGMNINGALFTFQVDVIDNKSQSNARIVMTEIIKIMKSMRFEIIAMPTFEGTQDNTHRMTARFRRLIGANETL
;
A
#
# COMPACT_ATOMS: atom_id res chain seq x y z
N MET A 1 -8.99 9.15 24.14
CA MET A 1 -8.61 9.21 22.73
C MET A 1 -9.82 9.01 21.88
N SER A 2 -9.99 9.86 20.90
CA SER A 2 -11.10 9.74 19.95
C SER A 2 -10.80 8.71 18.88
N ALA A 3 -11.72 8.54 17.94
CA ALA A 3 -11.53 7.67 16.78
C ALA A 3 -10.78 8.35 15.62
N ASP A 4 -10.42 9.61 15.77
CA ASP A 4 -9.84 10.40 14.68
C ASP A 4 -8.56 9.80 14.13
N TRP A 5 -7.69 9.30 14.99
CA TRP A 5 -6.43 8.73 14.55
C TRP A 5 -6.63 7.49 13.66
N VAL A 6 -7.68 6.71 13.94
CA VAL A 6 -8.00 5.52 13.14
C VAL A 6 -8.43 5.94 11.74
N MET A 7 -9.24 6.98 11.67
CA MET A 7 -9.74 7.48 10.39
C MET A 7 -8.63 8.12 9.54
N MET A 8 -7.63 8.71 10.20
CA MET A 8 -6.54 9.41 9.52
C MET A 8 -5.40 8.49 9.11
N LEU A 9 -5.28 7.33 9.74
CA LEU A 9 -4.11 6.47 9.54
C LEU A 9 -3.95 5.98 8.10
N PRO A 10 -5.00 5.55 7.39
CA PRO A 10 -4.83 5.13 5.99
C PRO A 10 -4.21 6.20 5.10
N SER A 11 -4.60 7.46 5.30
CA SER A 11 -3.99 8.57 4.56
C SER A 11 -2.52 8.73 4.87
N SER A 12 -2.15 8.54 6.15
CA SER A 12 -0.76 8.64 6.57
C SER A 12 0.09 7.53 5.96
N VAL A 13 -0.42 6.32 5.92
CA VAL A 13 0.27 5.19 5.29
C VAL A 13 0.47 5.45 3.81
N PHE A 14 -0.58 5.88 3.12
CA PHE A 14 -0.51 6.19 1.70
C PHE A 14 0.53 7.27 1.40
N THR A 15 0.50 8.36 2.17
CA THR A 15 1.46 9.45 2.01
C THR A 15 2.89 8.98 2.22
N ARG A 16 3.12 8.13 3.22
CA ARG A 16 4.45 7.59 3.48
C ARG A 16 4.96 6.74 2.33
N ILE A 17 4.10 5.91 1.76
CA ILE A 17 4.48 5.11 0.59
C ILE A 17 4.91 6.03 -0.54
N LYS A 18 4.12 7.06 -0.84
CA LYS A 18 4.44 8.01 -1.91
C LYS A 18 5.77 8.73 -1.67
N VAL A 19 5.98 9.19 -0.44
CA VAL A 19 7.18 10.00 -0.13
C VAL A 19 8.43 9.13 -0.11
N LYS A 20 8.34 7.92 0.40
CA LYS A 20 9.51 7.04 0.55
C LYS A 20 9.85 6.26 -0.71
N MET A 21 8.96 6.21 -1.66
CA MET A 21 9.20 5.47 -2.89
C MET A 21 10.27 6.17 -3.72
N PRO A 22 11.29 5.44 -4.21
CA PRO A 22 12.27 6.05 -5.10
C PRO A 22 11.61 6.62 -6.34
N LYS A 23 12.11 7.75 -6.83
CA LYS A 23 11.56 8.37 -8.03
C LYS A 23 11.96 7.63 -9.29
N GLU A 24 13.02 6.86 -9.24
CA GLU A 24 13.48 6.03 -10.34
C GLU A 24 13.90 4.67 -9.85
N LEU A 25 13.50 3.64 -10.57
CA LEU A 25 13.90 2.26 -10.33
C LEU A 25 14.44 1.69 -11.63
N LYS A 26 15.43 0.82 -11.53
CA LYS A 26 16.04 0.23 -12.73
C LYS A 26 15.60 -1.22 -12.89
N SER A 27 15.22 -1.55 -14.12
CA SER A 27 14.87 -2.90 -14.53
C SER A 27 15.73 -3.24 -15.74
N GLY A 28 16.90 -3.82 -15.51
CA GLY A 28 17.87 -4.06 -16.56
C GLY A 28 18.32 -2.74 -17.19
N ASN A 29 18.08 -2.58 -18.50
CA ASN A 29 18.41 -1.35 -19.21
C ASN A 29 17.28 -0.31 -19.19
N THR A 30 16.17 -0.63 -18.56
CA THR A 30 14.99 0.24 -18.52
C THR A 30 14.93 0.96 -17.19
N THR A 31 14.57 2.24 -17.21
CA THR A 31 14.34 3.03 -16.02
C THR A 31 12.84 3.21 -15.81
N ILE A 32 12.37 2.86 -14.62
CA ILE A 32 10.97 3.08 -14.21
C ILE A 32 10.92 4.39 -13.46
N LYS A 33 10.17 5.37 -13.98
CA LYS A 33 10.01 6.66 -13.32
C LYS A 33 8.68 6.70 -12.60
N LEU A 34 8.70 7.17 -11.35
CA LEU A 34 7.53 7.27 -10.51
C LEU A 34 7.32 8.70 -10.06
N THR A 35 6.07 9.15 -10.20
CA THR A 35 5.62 10.46 -9.72
C THR A 35 4.39 10.26 -8.86
N SER A 36 3.88 11.33 -8.27
CA SER A 36 2.67 11.22 -7.46
C SER A 36 1.47 10.69 -8.26
N SER A 37 1.48 10.84 -9.57
CA SER A 37 0.41 10.36 -10.45
C SER A 37 0.36 8.83 -10.56
N ASN A 38 1.44 8.15 -10.21
CA ASN A 38 1.47 6.68 -10.24
C ASN A 38 0.75 6.04 -9.07
N PHE A 39 0.41 6.82 -8.04
CA PHE A 39 -0.18 6.31 -6.81
C PHE A 39 -1.64 6.71 -6.69
N SER A 40 -2.48 5.80 -6.21
CA SER A 40 -3.90 6.09 -6.02
C SER A 40 -4.48 5.25 -4.89
N THR A 41 -5.49 5.80 -4.24
CA THR A 41 -6.34 5.05 -3.31
C THR A 41 -7.67 4.65 -3.96
N VAL A 42 -7.87 5.02 -5.22
CA VAL A 42 -9.07 4.69 -6.00
C VAL A 42 -8.71 3.66 -7.05
N GLY A 43 -9.45 2.58 -7.08
CA GLY A 43 -9.09 1.35 -7.80
C GLY A 43 -9.18 1.40 -9.31
N SER A 44 -9.98 2.24 -9.90
CA SER A 44 -10.01 2.30 -11.35
C SER A 44 -10.07 3.72 -11.81
N SER A 45 -9.21 4.00 -12.75
CA SER A 45 -9.27 5.23 -13.50
C SER A 45 -9.77 4.89 -14.89
N ASN A 46 -10.74 5.63 -15.34
CA ASN A 46 -11.33 5.35 -16.65
C ASN A 46 -10.50 5.89 -17.78
N THR A 47 -9.49 6.72 -17.56
CA THR A 47 -9.04 7.51 -18.67
C THR A 47 -7.57 7.69 -18.86
N SER A 48 -6.75 7.65 -17.88
CA SER A 48 -5.32 7.90 -18.09
C SER A 48 -4.52 7.28 -17.00
N ALA A 49 -4.58 5.96 -16.98
CA ALA A 49 -3.73 5.22 -16.08
C ALA A 49 -2.28 5.51 -16.43
N VAL A 50 -1.52 5.96 -15.46
CA VAL A 50 -0.08 6.12 -15.57
C VAL A 50 0.54 4.83 -15.06
N PHE A 51 1.34 4.18 -15.89
CA PHE A 51 1.97 2.93 -15.51
C PHE A 51 3.43 3.15 -15.11
N PRO A 52 3.94 2.42 -14.11
CA PRO A 52 3.19 1.46 -13.30
C PRO A 52 2.17 2.16 -12.40
N PHE A 53 1.01 1.54 -12.22
CA PHE A 53 -0.04 2.09 -11.38
C PHE A 53 -0.01 1.37 -10.04
N ILE A 54 0.06 2.14 -8.95
CA ILE A 54 0.15 1.61 -7.59
C ILE A 54 -1.13 1.98 -6.86
N TYR A 55 -1.94 0.97 -6.57
CA TYR A 55 -3.22 1.14 -5.91
C TYR A 55 -3.11 0.64 -4.47
N VAL A 56 -3.26 1.55 -3.51
CA VAL A 56 -3.19 1.22 -2.09
C VAL A 56 -4.60 1.26 -1.51
N GLN A 57 -5.10 0.10 -1.08
CA GLN A 57 -6.41 -0.03 -0.45
C GLN A 57 -6.26 -0.21 1.04
N SER A 58 -7.02 0.55 1.81
CA SER A 58 -7.24 0.23 3.21
C SER A 58 -8.41 -0.74 3.28
N LEU A 59 -8.16 -1.94 3.79
CA LEU A 59 -9.21 -2.90 4.08
C LEU A 59 -9.78 -2.58 5.46
N SER A 60 -10.73 -3.37 5.95
CA SER A 60 -11.35 -3.06 7.25
C SER A 60 -10.32 -3.09 8.38
N ALA A 61 -10.44 -2.15 9.31
CA ALA A 61 -9.65 -2.16 10.53
C ALA A 61 -10.49 -2.75 11.66
N THR A 62 -9.83 -3.47 12.58
CA THR A 62 -10.51 -4.13 13.70
C THR A 62 -9.97 -3.55 15.00
N GLU A 63 -10.87 -3.08 15.86
CA GLU A 63 -10.48 -2.54 17.16
C GLU A 63 -9.86 -3.62 18.03
N GLN A 64 -8.78 -3.26 18.71
CA GLN A 64 -8.07 -4.12 19.65
C GLN A 64 -7.82 -3.35 20.95
N GLY A 65 -7.77 -4.06 22.07
CA GLY A 65 -7.40 -3.45 23.34
C GLY A 65 -8.43 -2.45 23.86
N ARG A 66 -9.70 -2.82 23.84
CA ARG A 66 -10.78 -1.95 24.35
C ARG A 66 -10.53 -1.56 25.82
N ASP A 67 -10.83 -0.30 26.14
CA ASP A 67 -10.83 0.13 27.53
C ASP A 67 -12.10 -0.36 28.25
N LEU A 68 -12.15 -0.17 29.56
CA LEU A 68 -13.28 -0.65 30.35
C LEU A 68 -14.59 0.02 29.98
N GLU A 69 -14.54 1.25 29.53
CA GLU A 69 -15.72 2.02 29.13
C GLU A 69 -16.11 1.80 27.68
N GLY A 70 -15.18 1.31 26.87
CA GLY A 70 -15.39 1.08 25.46
C GLY A 70 -15.60 2.34 24.63
N MET A 71 -15.19 3.49 25.14
CA MET A 71 -15.41 4.78 24.47
C MET A 71 -14.21 5.25 23.65
N ASN A 72 -13.03 4.74 23.97
CA ASN A 72 -11.81 5.13 23.25
C ASN A 72 -11.24 3.95 22.48
N ILE A 73 -10.66 4.24 21.33
CA ILE A 73 -9.97 3.23 20.55
C ILE A 73 -8.49 3.30 20.91
N ASN A 74 -8.00 2.29 21.63
CA ASN A 74 -6.61 2.23 22.08
C ASN A 74 -5.67 1.60 21.07
N GLY A 75 -6.19 0.72 20.24
CA GLY A 75 -5.42 0.07 19.18
C GLY A 75 -6.35 -0.47 18.12
N ALA A 76 -5.81 -0.66 16.93
CA ALA A 76 -6.57 -1.25 15.84
C ALA A 76 -5.63 -2.06 14.94
N LEU A 77 -6.15 -3.17 14.44
CA LEU A 77 -5.43 -3.98 13.46
C LEU A 77 -5.79 -3.48 12.07
N PHE A 78 -4.82 -2.89 11.41
CA PHE A 78 -4.99 -2.33 10.07
C PHE A 78 -4.49 -3.31 9.01
N THR A 79 -5.26 -3.47 7.95
CA THR A 79 -4.90 -4.30 6.82
C THR A 79 -4.94 -3.46 5.56
N PHE A 80 -3.87 -3.55 4.76
CA PHE A 80 -3.76 -2.85 3.49
C PHE A 80 -3.50 -3.85 2.38
N GLN A 81 -4.10 -3.62 1.25
CA GLN A 81 -3.79 -4.35 0.03
C GLN A 81 -3.15 -3.39 -0.95
N VAL A 82 -2.04 -3.80 -1.53
CA VAL A 82 -1.34 -3.00 -2.53
C VAL A 82 -1.31 -3.78 -3.84
N ASP A 83 -1.83 -3.15 -4.88
CA ASP A 83 -1.79 -3.67 -6.23
C ASP A 83 -0.81 -2.86 -7.05
N VAL A 84 0.07 -3.54 -7.77
CA VAL A 84 0.97 -2.90 -8.73
C VAL A 84 0.61 -3.42 -10.11
N ILE A 85 0.28 -2.50 -11.01
CA ILE A 85 -0.15 -2.83 -12.36
C ILE A 85 0.81 -2.15 -13.33
N ASP A 86 1.42 -2.93 -14.22
CA ASP A 86 2.32 -2.41 -15.24
C ASP A 86 1.88 -2.88 -16.61
N ASN A 87 2.11 -2.06 -17.62
CA ASN A 87 1.72 -2.38 -18.99
C ASN A 87 2.89 -2.87 -19.86
N LYS A 88 4.09 -3.00 -19.29
CA LYS A 88 5.28 -3.40 -20.04
C LYS A 88 5.75 -4.80 -19.72
N SER A 89 5.91 -5.13 -18.43
CA SER A 89 6.44 -6.44 -18.06
C SER A 89 6.13 -6.81 -16.63
N GLN A 90 6.13 -8.11 -16.36
CA GLN A 90 6.07 -8.63 -14.99
C GLN A 90 7.25 -8.15 -14.15
N SER A 91 8.43 -8.03 -14.78
CA SER A 91 9.64 -7.61 -14.06
C SER A 91 9.49 -6.22 -13.48
N ASN A 92 8.87 -5.30 -14.21
CA ASN A 92 8.63 -3.95 -13.71
C ASN A 92 7.70 -3.97 -12.50
N ALA A 93 6.61 -4.73 -12.58
CA ALA A 93 5.69 -4.85 -11.46
C ALA A 93 6.38 -5.45 -10.23
N ARG A 94 7.23 -6.46 -10.44
CA ARG A 94 7.97 -7.11 -9.36
C ARG A 94 8.94 -6.16 -8.68
N ILE A 95 9.65 -5.34 -9.45
CA ILE A 95 10.62 -4.38 -8.93
C ILE A 95 9.91 -3.33 -8.08
N VAL A 96 8.80 -2.79 -8.57
CA VAL A 96 8.01 -1.81 -7.83
C VAL A 96 7.46 -2.43 -6.54
N MET A 97 6.92 -3.64 -6.62
CA MET A 97 6.38 -4.32 -5.44
C MET A 97 7.47 -4.58 -4.39
N THR A 98 8.68 -4.91 -4.82
CA THR A 98 9.81 -5.13 -3.90
C THR A 98 10.09 -3.87 -3.08
N GLU A 99 10.07 -2.70 -3.72
CA GLU A 99 10.27 -1.44 -3.00
C GLU A 99 9.12 -1.14 -2.05
N ILE A 100 7.88 -1.46 -2.44
CA ILE A 100 6.72 -1.29 -1.57
C ILE A 100 6.85 -2.17 -0.33
N ILE A 101 7.30 -3.41 -0.49
CA ILE A 101 7.51 -4.31 0.64
C ILE A 101 8.54 -3.72 1.61
N LYS A 102 9.64 -3.17 1.11
CA LYS A 102 10.65 -2.53 1.96
C LYS A 102 10.05 -1.39 2.77
N ILE A 103 9.23 -0.56 2.13
CA ILE A 103 8.60 0.58 2.81
C ILE A 103 7.61 0.11 3.87
N MET A 104 6.76 -0.88 3.54
CA MET A 104 5.81 -1.42 4.49
C MET A 104 6.52 -2.08 5.67
N LYS A 105 7.61 -2.80 5.42
CA LYS A 105 8.42 -3.37 6.50
C LYS A 105 9.07 -2.30 7.36
N SER A 106 9.48 -1.18 6.77
CA SER A 106 10.04 -0.06 7.55
C SER A 106 8.99 0.56 8.48
N MET A 107 7.71 0.45 8.14
CA MET A 107 6.59 0.86 8.99
C MET A 107 6.09 -0.28 9.87
N ARG A 108 6.84 -1.37 9.98
CA ARG A 108 6.55 -2.53 10.83
C ARG A 108 5.27 -3.29 10.48
N PHE A 109 4.86 -3.25 9.22
CA PHE A 109 3.79 -4.11 8.75
C PHE A 109 4.31 -5.51 8.47
N GLU A 110 3.50 -6.52 8.78
CA GLU A 110 3.80 -7.88 8.37
C GLU A 110 3.07 -8.20 7.06
N ILE A 111 3.62 -9.12 6.30
CA ILE A 111 3.01 -9.58 5.05
C ILE A 111 2.10 -10.74 5.39
N ILE A 112 0.80 -10.61 5.12
CA ILE A 112 -0.16 -11.67 5.36
C ILE A 112 -0.53 -12.41 4.08
N ALA A 113 -0.25 -11.81 2.93
CA ALA A 113 -0.36 -12.47 1.64
C ALA A 113 0.84 -12.03 0.80
N MET A 114 1.70 -12.97 0.46
CA MET A 114 2.87 -12.70 -0.36
C MET A 114 2.44 -12.24 -1.74
N PRO A 115 3.28 -11.42 -2.40
CA PRO A 115 2.92 -10.93 -3.74
C PRO A 115 2.67 -12.07 -4.71
N THR A 116 1.54 -12.00 -5.40
CA THR A 116 1.19 -12.97 -6.44
C THR A 116 0.73 -12.22 -7.67
N PHE A 117 0.96 -12.82 -8.84
CA PHE A 117 0.41 -12.30 -10.08
C PHE A 117 -1.05 -12.73 -10.21
N GLU A 118 -1.90 -11.74 -10.50
CA GLU A 118 -3.33 -11.97 -10.72
C GLU A 118 -3.62 -12.32 -12.18
N GLY A 119 -2.58 -12.47 -12.99
CA GLY A 119 -2.71 -12.76 -14.40
C GLY A 119 -2.50 -11.53 -15.26
N THR A 120 -2.67 -11.71 -16.57
CA THR A 120 -2.51 -10.65 -17.56
C THR A 120 -3.85 -10.34 -18.18
N GLN A 121 -4.25 -9.08 -18.13
CA GLN A 121 -5.50 -8.62 -18.70
C GLN A 121 -5.26 -7.30 -19.39
N ASP A 122 -5.75 -7.14 -20.62
CA ASP A 122 -5.60 -5.92 -21.42
C ASP A 122 -4.14 -5.47 -21.54
N ASN A 123 -3.23 -6.42 -21.73
CA ASN A 123 -1.80 -6.17 -21.84
C ASN A 123 -1.19 -5.56 -20.56
N THR A 124 -1.80 -5.82 -19.41
CA THR A 124 -1.26 -5.37 -18.14
C THR A 124 -0.86 -6.56 -17.27
N HIS A 125 0.10 -6.31 -16.38
CA HIS A 125 0.59 -7.29 -15.44
C HIS A 125 0.27 -6.79 -14.04
N ARG A 126 -0.52 -7.53 -13.29
CA ARG A 126 -0.97 -7.12 -11.98
C ARG A 126 -0.38 -8.01 -10.90
N MET A 127 0.17 -7.39 -9.88
CA MET A 127 0.70 -8.08 -8.71
C MET A 127 0.03 -7.51 -7.45
N THR A 128 -0.38 -8.39 -6.55
CA THR A 128 -1.13 -8.01 -5.34
C THR A 128 -0.45 -8.58 -4.11
N ALA A 129 -0.36 -7.76 -3.06
CA ALA A 129 0.13 -8.19 -1.75
C ALA A 129 -0.73 -7.59 -0.65
N ARG A 130 -0.77 -8.24 0.51
CA ARG A 130 -1.50 -7.74 1.68
C ARG A 130 -0.58 -7.62 2.87
N PHE A 131 -0.81 -6.57 3.65
CA PHE A 131 -0.01 -6.23 4.82
C PHE A 131 -0.93 -5.89 5.97
N ARG A 132 -0.48 -6.19 7.19
CA ARG A 132 -1.24 -5.76 8.37
C ARG A 132 -0.30 -5.35 9.49
N ARG A 133 -0.81 -4.52 10.38
CA ARG A 133 -0.11 -4.10 11.58
C ARG A 133 -1.10 -3.70 12.66
N LEU A 134 -0.84 -4.16 13.89
CA LEU A 134 -1.56 -3.66 15.06
C LEU A 134 -0.91 -2.35 15.47
N ILE A 135 -1.68 -1.27 15.50
CA ILE A 135 -1.18 0.07 15.80
C ILE A 135 -1.94 0.62 17.01
N GLY A 136 -1.19 1.08 18.00
CA GLY A 136 -1.76 1.75 19.15
C GLY A 136 -1.96 3.24 18.91
N ALA A 137 -2.84 3.85 19.70
CA ALA A 137 -3.23 5.25 19.53
C ALA A 137 -2.06 6.22 19.63
N ASN A 138 -1.02 5.87 20.38
CA ASN A 138 0.15 6.74 20.57
C ASN A 138 1.38 6.30 19.80
N GLU A 139 1.24 5.33 18.92
CA GLU A 139 2.37 4.86 18.13
C GLU A 139 2.55 5.69 16.85
N THR A 140 3.78 5.68 16.34
CA THR A 140 4.10 6.29 15.05
C THR A 140 4.38 5.20 14.03
N LEU A 141 4.24 5.54 12.77
CA LEU A 141 4.54 4.62 11.66
C LEU A 141 6.05 4.39 11.46
#